data_490ac1bfe1278e2480cc5562237687d2
#
_entry.id   490ac1bfe1278e2480cc5562237687d2
#
_cell.length_a   1.000
_cell.length_b   1.000
_cell.length_c   1.000
_cell.angle_alpha   90.00
_cell.angle_beta   90.00
_cell.angle_gamma   90.00
#
_symmetry.space_group_name_H-M   'P 1'
#
loop_
_entity.id
_entity.type
_entity.pdbx_description
1 polymer ?
#
loop_
_entity_poly.entity_id
_entity_poly.type
_entity_poly.pdbx_seq_one_letter_code
_entity_poly.pdbx_strand_id
1 'polypeptide(L)'
;MYNSGKIIAGLAVFFVLAALPFIMNLGKANAKVEVSINTPEINALPVKQCVESKEFMRSEHMQLLNEWRDQVVRNGNRIYTSRSNGGQYTISLQNTCMKCHSNKKEFCDKCHNYMAVKPYCWTCHIEPKENKS
;
A
#
# COMPACT_ATOMS: atom_id res chain seq x y z
N MET A 1 -54.93 3.91 16.07
CA MET A 1 -54.61 4.20 14.66
C MET A 1 -53.13 4.46 14.57
N TYR A 2 -52.40 3.66 13.84
CA TYR A 2 -50.98 3.89 13.58
C TYR A 2 -50.83 5.11 12.62
N ASN A 3 -49.94 6.03 12.97
CA ASN A 3 -49.59 7.18 12.11
C ASN A 3 -48.72 6.74 10.92
N SER A 4 -49.26 5.90 10.04
CA SER A 4 -48.55 5.30 8.91
C SER A 4 -47.86 6.33 8.04
N GLY A 5 -48.48 7.50 7.80
CA GLY A 5 -47.89 8.57 7.03
C GLY A 5 -46.56 9.13 7.62
N LYS A 6 -46.51 9.30 8.94
CA LYS A 6 -45.30 9.76 9.62
C LYS A 6 -44.18 8.72 9.61
N ILE A 7 -44.58 7.43 9.73
CA ILE A 7 -43.63 6.31 9.66
C ILE A 7 -43.03 6.24 8.26
N ILE A 8 -43.88 6.29 7.22
CA ILE A 8 -43.42 6.24 5.81
C ILE A 8 -42.53 7.44 5.49
N ALA A 9 -42.88 8.65 5.94
CA ALA A 9 -42.05 9.84 5.75
C ALA A 9 -40.70 9.70 6.45
N GLY A 10 -40.67 9.19 7.67
CA GLY A 10 -39.43 8.94 8.40
C GLY A 10 -38.52 7.91 7.72
N LEU A 11 -39.11 6.81 7.25
CA LEU A 11 -38.38 5.80 6.47
C LEU A 11 -37.83 6.36 5.17
N ALA A 12 -38.62 7.14 4.43
CA ALA A 12 -38.16 7.76 3.20
C ALA A 12 -36.95 8.68 3.44
N VAL A 13 -37.01 9.53 4.45
CA VAL A 13 -35.90 10.41 4.85
C VAL A 13 -34.66 9.58 5.23
N PHE A 14 -34.86 8.53 6.01
CA PHE A 14 -33.75 7.63 6.39
C PHE A 14 -33.06 7.02 5.17
N PHE A 15 -33.84 6.44 4.25
CA PHE A 15 -33.26 5.82 3.05
C PHE A 15 -32.59 6.84 2.12
N VAL A 16 -33.13 8.06 1.99
CA VAL A 16 -32.50 9.13 1.21
C VAL A 16 -31.15 9.50 1.83
N LEU A 17 -31.10 9.70 3.16
CA LEU A 17 -29.86 10.05 3.84
C LEU A 17 -28.83 8.91 3.76
N ALA A 18 -29.27 7.66 3.93
CA ALA A 18 -28.40 6.49 3.80
C ALA A 18 -27.86 6.29 2.38
N ALA A 19 -28.66 6.61 1.36
CA ALA A 19 -28.25 6.51 -0.04
C ALA A 19 -27.35 7.68 -0.51
N LEU A 20 -27.36 8.80 0.19
CA LEU A 20 -26.66 10.02 -0.19
C LEU A 20 -25.15 9.81 -0.47
N PRO A 21 -24.37 9.15 0.39
CA PRO A 21 -22.95 8.92 0.14
C PRO A 21 -22.72 8.03 -1.11
N PHE A 22 -23.59 7.11 -1.39
CA PHE A 22 -23.48 6.26 -2.59
C PHE A 22 -23.81 7.07 -3.85
N ILE A 23 -24.86 7.89 -3.82
CA ILE A 23 -25.26 8.75 -4.95
C ILE A 23 -24.17 9.79 -5.23
N MET A 24 -23.59 10.41 -4.21
CA MET A 24 -22.53 11.41 -4.38
C MET A 24 -21.21 10.78 -4.91
N ASN A 25 -21.03 9.48 -4.76
CA ASN A 25 -19.88 8.75 -5.29
C ASN A 25 -20.16 8.08 -6.63
N LEU A 26 -21.41 8.07 -7.13
CA LEU A 26 -21.73 7.60 -8.47
C LEU A 26 -20.96 8.45 -9.50
N GLY A 27 -20.18 7.79 -10.32
CA GLY A 27 -19.35 8.43 -11.35
C GLY A 27 -17.98 8.93 -10.86
N LYS A 28 -17.70 8.93 -9.57
CA LYS A 28 -16.34 9.04 -9.08
C LYS A 28 -15.71 7.65 -9.21
N ALA A 29 -15.19 7.36 -10.40
CA ALA A 29 -14.41 6.15 -10.61
C ALA A 29 -13.36 6.07 -9.48
N ASN A 30 -13.16 4.88 -8.92
CA ASN A 30 -12.05 4.61 -8.02
C ASN A 30 -10.79 5.15 -8.67
N ALA A 31 -10.31 6.30 -8.20
CA ALA A 31 -9.13 6.94 -8.75
C ALA A 31 -8.01 5.92 -8.59
N LYS A 32 -7.56 5.35 -9.71
CA LYS A 32 -6.46 4.39 -9.71
C LYS A 32 -5.24 5.12 -9.21
N VAL A 33 -4.79 4.76 -8.02
CA VAL A 33 -3.57 5.35 -7.47
C VAL A 33 -2.40 4.88 -8.29
N GLU A 34 -1.80 5.78 -9.04
CA GLU A 34 -0.57 5.53 -9.78
C GLU A 34 0.63 5.93 -8.93
N VAL A 35 1.45 4.95 -8.60
CA VAL A 35 2.70 5.16 -7.88
C VAL A 35 3.83 5.30 -8.87
N SER A 36 4.73 6.24 -8.61
CA SER A 36 5.92 6.42 -9.43
C SER A 36 6.98 5.38 -9.03
N ILE A 37 7.42 4.61 -10.01
CA ILE A 37 8.55 3.69 -9.92
C ILE A 37 9.77 4.23 -10.69
N ASN A 38 9.73 5.50 -11.06
CA ASN A 38 10.82 6.14 -11.81
C ASN A 38 11.90 6.64 -10.84
N THR A 39 12.82 5.75 -10.50
CA THR A 39 14.01 6.07 -9.71
C THR A 39 15.27 5.74 -10.50
N PRO A 40 16.40 6.44 -10.26
CA PRO A 40 17.66 6.15 -10.93
C PRO A 40 18.08 4.69 -10.80
N GLU A 41 17.88 4.11 -9.63
CA GLU A 41 18.22 2.71 -9.33
C GLU A 41 17.39 1.73 -10.15
N ILE A 42 16.07 1.95 -10.22
CA ILE A 42 15.17 1.08 -11.02
C ILE A 42 15.49 1.22 -12.50
N ASN A 43 15.82 2.44 -12.94
CA ASN A 43 16.14 2.67 -14.35
C ASN A 43 17.47 2.05 -14.78
N ALA A 44 18.41 1.91 -13.84
CA ALA A 44 19.70 1.28 -14.08
C ALA A 44 19.63 -0.27 -14.07
N LEU A 45 18.53 -0.86 -13.63
CA LEU A 45 18.38 -2.31 -13.60
C LEU A 45 18.23 -2.88 -15.03
N PRO A 46 19.01 -3.91 -15.39
CA PRO A 46 18.88 -4.59 -16.68
C PRO A 46 17.52 -5.30 -16.82
N VAL A 47 16.98 -5.80 -15.72
CA VAL A 47 15.64 -6.39 -15.63
C VAL A 47 14.89 -5.69 -14.52
N LYS A 48 13.77 -5.05 -14.87
CA LYS A 48 12.92 -4.34 -13.91
C LYS A 48 12.03 -5.34 -13.18
N GLN A 49 12.55 -5.96 -12.14
CA GLN A 49 11.88 -6.99 -11.36
C GLN A 49 11.96 -6.65 -9.88
N CYS A 50 10.83 -6.78 -9.18
CA CYS A 50 10.76 -6.63 -7.73
C CYS A 50 11.08 -7.96 -7.02
N VAL A 51 11.19 -7.92 -5.69
CA VAL A 51 11.41 -9.10 -4.84
C VAL A 51 10.32 -10.14 -5.04
N GLU A 52 9.07 -9.72 -5.12
CA GLU A 52 7.92 -10.56 -5.44
C GLU A 52 7.08 -9.94 -6.56
N SER A 53 6.06 -10.68 -7.05
CA SER A 53 5.17 -10.18 -8.10
C SER A 53 4.48 -8.88 -7.68
N LYS A 54 4.12 -8.05 -8.65
CA LYS A 54 3.42 -6.78 -8.40
C LYS A 54 2.11 -6.97 -7.65
N GLU A 55 1.38 -8.02 -7.98
CA GLU A 55 0.10 -8.37 -7.38
C GLU A 55 0.29 -8.70 -5.91
N PHE A 56 1.25 -9.58 -5.60
CA PHE A 56 1.62 -9.94 -4.24
C PHE A 56 2.07 -8.72 -3.43
N MET A 57 2.95 -7.89 -4.00
CA MET A 57 3.45 -6.70 -3.31
C MET A 57 2.36 -5.68 -3.02
N ARG A 58 1.29 -5.62 -3.82
CA ARG A 58 0.16 -4.71 -3.56
C ARG A 58 -0.75 -5.18 -2.43
N SER A 59 -0.99 -6.47 -2.32
CA SER A 59 -1.91 -7.05 -1.34
C SER A 59 -1.22 -7.56 -0.07
N GLU A 60 0.00 -8.10 -0.20
CA GLU A 60 0.62 -8.92 0.83
C GLU A 60 2.00 -8.40 1.30
N HIS A 61 2.44 -7.20 0.89
CA HIS A 61 3.78 -6.71 1.28
C HIS A 61 3.97 -6.64 2.81
N MET A 62 2.91 -6.42 3.58
CA MET A 62 2.99 -6.41 5.04
C MET A 62 3.22 -7.80 5.62
N GLN A 63 2.65 -8.83 5.01
CA GLN A 63 2.93 -10.22 5.38
C GLN A 63 4.41 -10.56 5.14
N LEU A 64 4.93 -10.19 3.96
CA LEU A 64 6.35 -10.37 3.64
C LEU A 64 7.25 -9.65 4.65
N LEU A 65 6.94 -8.40 5.01
CA LEU A 65 7.73 -7.65 5.99
C LEU A 65 7.69 -8.27 7.38
N ASN A 66 6.55 -8.84 7.79
CA ASN A 66 6.44 -9.55 9.06
C ASN A 66 7.25 -10.86 9.04
N GLU A 67 7.18 -11.64 7.96
CA GLU A 67 8.01 -12.82 7.76
C GLU A 67 9.50 -12.46 7.81
N TRP A 68 9.91 -11.42 7.12
CA TRP A 68 11.28 -10.94 7.11
C TRP A 68 11.77 -10.51 8.48
N ARG A 69 10.94 -9.77 9.22
CA ARG A 69 11.26 -9.39 10.59
C ARG A 69 11.52 -10.61 11.48
N ASP A 70 10.63 -11.60 11.42
CA ASP A 70 10.74 -12.80 12.23
C ASP A 70 11.96 -13.65 11.80
N GLN A 71 12.24 -13.75 10.52
CA GLN A 71 13.44 -14.44 10.01
C GLN A 71 14.72 -13.78 10.53
N VAL A 72 14.82 -12.47 10.47
CA VAL A 72 16.02 -11.75 10.94
C VAL A 72 16.16 -11.78 12.44
N VAL A 73 15.08 -11.48 13.18
CA VAL A 73 15.15 -11.27 14.63
C VAL A 73 15.20 -12.58 15.39
N ARG A 74 14.43 -13.58 14.94
CA ARG A 74 14.31 -14.87 15.66
C ARG A 74 15.24 -15.94 15.13
N ASN A 75 15.44 -16.00 13.82
CA ASN A 75 16.20 -17.08 13.17
C ASN A 75 17.60 -16.64 12.72
N GLY A 76 17.92 -15.34 12.80
CA GLY A 76 19.20 -14.80 12.31
C GLY A 76 19.39 -14.91 10.79
N ASN A 77 18.35 -15.30 10.05
CA ASN A 77 18.42 -15.45 8.61
C ASN A 77 18.29 -14.09 7.92
N ARG A 78 19.24 -13.80 7.03
CA ARG A 78 19.31 -12.53 6.32
C ARG A 78 19.12 -12.65 4.80
N ILE A 79 18.87 -13.84 4.31
CA ILE A 79 18.68 -14.11 2.89
C ILE A 79 17.27 -14.63 2.66
N TYR A 80 16.58 -14.00 1.75
CA TYR A 80 15.26 -14.40 1.27
C TYR A 80 15.36 -14.87 -0.17
N THR A 81 14.78 -16.02 -0.46
CA THR A 81 14.64 -16.50 -1.84
C THR A 81 13.22 -16.20 -2.31
N SER A 82 13.11 -15.41 -3.36
CA SER A 82 11.82 -15.02 -3.93
C SER A 82 11.05 -16.25 -4.42
N ARG A 83 9.76 -16.25 -4.13
CA ARG A 83 8.83 -17.29 -4.57
C ARG A 83 8.45 -17.13 -6.04
N SER A 84 8.49 -15.89 -6.53
CA SER A 84 8.06 -15.56 -7.89
C SER A 84 9.16 -15.68 -8.93
N ASN A 85 10.41 -15.43 -8.56
CA ASN A 85 11.52 -15.39 -9.51
C ASN A 85 12.76 -16.21 -9.12
N GLY A 86 12.76 -16.83 -7.92
CA GLY A 86 13.89 -17.60 -7.41
C GLY A 86 15.14 -16.78 -7.05
N GLY A 87 15.09 -15.46 -7.20
CA GLY A 87 16.20 -14.56 -6.88
C GLY A 87 16.46 -14.49 -5.37
N GLN A 88 17.71 -14.30 -5.00
CA GLN A 88 18.10 -14.11 -3.60
C GLN A 88 18.21 -12.63 -3.26
N TYR A 89 17.61 -12.24 -2.15
CA TYR A 89 17.56 -10.87 -1.68
C TYR A 89 17.99 -10.79 -0.22
N THR A 90 18.72 -9.74 0.13
CA THR A 90 19.00 -9.45 1.54
C THR A 90 17.73 -9.00 2.23
N ILE A 91 17.40 -9.62 3.37
CA ILE A 91 16.26 -9.21 4.19
C ILE A 91 16.58 -7.86 4.84
N SER A 92 16.17 -6.78 4.19
CA SER A 92 16.36 -5.41 4.67
C SER A 92 15.38 -4.46 4.00
N LEU A 93 14.64 -3.69 4.79
CA LEU A 93 13.79 -2.64 4.26
C LEU A 93 14.64 -1.58 3.54
N GLN A 94 15.71 -1.11 4.19
CA GLN A 94 16.54 -0.02 3.67
C GLN A 94 17.44 -0.45 2.50
N ASN A 95 18.10 -1.60 2.63
CA ASN A 95 19.12 -2.00 1.64
C ASN A 95 18.55 -2.79 0.46
N THR A 96 17.29 -3.20 0.53
CA THR A 96 16.61 -3.94 -0.56
C THR A 96 15.44 -3.14 -1.10
N CYS A 97 14.39 -2.93 -0.30
CA CYS A 97 13.17 -2.27 -0.80
C CYS A 97 13.42 -0.78 -1.10
N MET A 98 13.97 -0.03 -0.15
CA MET A 98 14.18 1.41 -0.27
C MET A 98 15.40 1.79 -1.11
N LYS A 99 16.27 0.85 -1.42
CA LYS A 99 17.33 1.06 -2.40
C LYS A 99 16.74 1.35 -3.79
N CYS A 100 15.70 0.63 -4.17
CA CYS A 100 15.01 0.84 -5.44
C CYS A 100 13.86 1.83 -5.33
N HIS A 101 13.03 1.73 -4.26
CA HIS A 101 11.89 2.61 -4.02
C HIS A 101 12.27 3.79 -3.12
N SER A 102 13.23 4.60 -3.58
CA SER A 102 13.83 5.68 -2.78
C SER A 102 12.92 6.90 -2.59
N ASN A 103 11.84 7.04 -3.37
CA ASN A 103 10.90 8.14 -3.24
C ASN A 103 9.67 7.74 -2.41
N LYS A 104 9.74 7.97 -1.11
CA LYS A 104 8.67 7.63 -0.17
C LYS A 104 7.34 8.29 -0.53
N LYS A 105 7.33 9.59 -0.86
CA LYS A 105 6.11 10.35 -1.15
C LYS A 105 5.37 9.83 -2.37
N GLU A 106 6.12 9.61 -3.46
CA GLU A 106 5.54 9.18 -4.73
C GLU A 106 5.23 7.68 -4.79
N PHE A 107 5.77 6.92 -3.85
CA PHE A 107 5.57 5.47 -3.79
C PHE A 107 4.73 5.06 -2.58
N CYS A 108 5.30 5.13 -1.36
CA CYS A 108 4.63 4.66 -0.15
C CYS A 108 3.43 5.54 0.23
N ASP A 109 3.67 6.84 0.37
CA ASP A 109 2.67 7.78 0.90
C ASP A 109 1.49 7.95 -0.05
N LYS A 110 1.70 7.81 -1.35
CA LYS A 110 0.64 7.95 -2.35
C LYS A 110 -0.47 6.91 -2.17
N CYS A 111 -0.11 5.65 -1.93
CA CYS A 111 -1.08 4.60 -1.61
C CYS A 111 -1.59 4.69 -0.17
N HIS A 112 -0.69 4.89 0.78
CA HIS A 112 -1.05 4.89 2.19
C HIS A 112 -1.95 6.06 2.57
N ASN A 113 -1.72 7.25 2.03
CA ASN A 113 -2.60 8.40 2.23
C ASN A 113 -3.96 8.21 1.57
N TYR A 114 -4.00 7.60 0.38
CA TYR A 114 -5.27 7.28 -0.28
C TYR A 114 -6.12 6.31 0.52
N MET A 115 -5.49 5.32 1.15
CA MET A 115 -6.16 4.33 1.99
C MET A 115 -6.40 4.80 3.44
N ALA A 116 -6.00 6.03 3.79
CA ALA A 116 -6.02 6.57 5.15
C ALA A 116 -5.30 5.68 6.17
N VAL A 117 -4.26 4.97 5.74
CA VAL A 117 -3.43 4.09 6.57
C VAL A 117 -2.09 4.75 6.83
N LYS A 118 -1.76 4.95 8.11
CA LYS A 118 -0.47 5.51 8.51
C LYS A 118 0.52 4.38 8.81
N PRO A 119 1.55 4.16 7.96
CA PRO A 119 2.54 3.13 8.23
C PRO A 119 3.42 3.52 9.42
N TYR A 120 3.57 2.62 10.38
CA TYR A 120 4.43 2.83 11.56
C TYR A 120 5.91 2.47 11.33
N CYS A 121 6.27 2.09 10.12
CA CYS A 121 7.64 1.71 9.75
C CYS A 121 8.66 2.78 10.13
N TRP A 122 8.28 4.04 9.97
CA TRP A 122 9.13 5.23 10.19
C TRP A 122 9.31 5.59 11.66
N THR A 123 8.72 4.87 12.58
CA THR A 123 9.03 4.99 14.02
C THR A 123 10.35 4.32 14.38
N CYS A 124 10.79 3.36 13.57
CA CYS A 124 12.03 2.60 13.77
C CYS A 124 13.01 2.70 12.61
N HIS A 125 12.52 2.91 11.37
CA HIS A 125 13.34 3.00 10.18
C HIS A 125 13.53 4.45 9.74
N ILE A 126 14.72 4.75 9.22
CA ILE A 126 15.04 6.07 8.68
C ILE A 126 14.38 6.20 7.30
N GLU A 127 13.65 7.31 7.10
CA GLU A 127 13.07 7.62 5.79
C GLU A 127 14.18 7.81 4.74
N PRO A 128 13.95 7.36 3.49
CA PRO A 128 14.90 7.61 2.43
C PRO A 128 15.02 9.13 2.19
N LYS A 129 16.23 9.61 2.00
CA LYS A 129 16.44 10.99 1.55
C LYS A 129 15.90 11.10 0.14
N GLU A 130 14.91 11.96 -0.05
CA GLU A 130 14.37 12.23 -1.38
C GLU A 130 15.48 12.80 -2.27
N ASN A 131 15.88 12.04 -3.26
CA ASN A 131 16.68 12.59 -4.34
C ASN A 131 15.74 13.48 -5.15
N LYS A 132 15.87 14.78 -5.01
CA LYS A 132 15.20 15.76 -5.90
C LYS A 132 15.79 15.51 -7.29
N SER A 133 15.01 14.87 -8.13
CA SER A 133 15.27 14.82 -9.58
C SER A 133 14.94 16.17 -10.20
#